data_b4079e1231b8d16dff7a9caeed090cc1
#
_entry.id   b4079e1231b8d16dff7a9caeed090cc1
#
_cell.length_a   1.000
_cell.length_b   1.000
_cell.length_c   1.000
_cell.angle_alpha   90.00
_cell.angle_beta   90.00
_cell.angle_gamma   90.00
#
_symmetry.space_group_name_H-M   'P 1'
#
loop_
_entity.id
_entity.type
_entity.pdbx_description
1 polymer ?
#
loop_
_entity_poly.entity_id
_entity_poly.type
_entity_poly.pdbx_seq_one_letter_code
_entity_poly.pdbx_strand_id
1 'polypeptide(L)'
;MGKLFVFMGKSASGKDAIFRYLRDNKELGLKEIVPYTTRPMRKGEENGVGYYYFVSEDKMRRMEKENRIVESRCYQTVHGPWYYFTAEDGQIDWDKGDFVLISTLEGFEKISRFYGANKVVPLYIEVDDMTRIERSLKREKEQKNPCVSEV
;
A
#
# COMPACT_ATOMS: atom_id res chain seq x y z
N MET A 1 -10.27 21.58 -2.99
CA MET A 1 -9.72 20.44 -3.78
C MET A 1 -9.02 19.47 -2.85
N GLY A 2 -9.34 18.21 -3.00
CA GLY A 2 -8.78 17.15 -2.16
C GLY A 2 -7.31 16.87 -2.40
N LYS A 3 -6.71 16.16 -1.45
CA LYS A 3 -5.32 15.73 -1.50
C LYS A 3 -5.24 14.21 -1.37
N LEU A 4 -4.15 13.65 -1.87
CA LEU A 4 -3.80 12.26 -1.67
C LEU A 4 -2.62 12.18 -0.68
N PHE A 5 -2.87 11.61 0.48
CA PHE A 5 -1.85 11.41 1.50
C PHE A 5 -1.22 10.03 1.31
N VAL A 6 0.08 10.00 1.12
CA VAL A 6 0.83 8.76 0.91
C VAL A 6 1.64 8.44 2.16
N PHE A 7 1.23 7.37 2.86
CA PHE A 7 1.91 6.91 4.07
C PHE A 7 3.08 6.02 3.69
N MET A 8 4.21 6.34 4.28
CA MET A 8 5.47 5.61 4.08
C MET A 8 6.15 5.37 5.43
N GLY A 9 6.98 4.38 5.48
CA GLY A 9 7.78 4.08 6.66
C GLY A 9 8.42 2.70 6.52
N LYS A 10 9.51 2.51 7.23
CA LYS A 10 10.21 1.23 7.28
C LYS A 10 9.37 0.19 8.02
N SER A 11 9.69 -1.09 7.83
CA SER A 11 9.06 -2.19 8.55
C SER A 11 9.12 -1.96 10.06
N ALA A 12 8.03 -2.31 10.77
CA ALA A 12 7.88 -2.14 12.22
C ALA A 12 7.96 -0.69 12.71
N SER A 13 7.72 0.30 11.84
CA SER A 13 7.61 1.71 12.24
C SER A 13 6.27 2.08 12.87
N GLY A 14 5.28 1.18 12.76
CA GLY A 14 3.91 1.44 13.22
C GLY A 14 3.03 2.15 12.18
N LYS A 15 3.50 2.30 10.94
CA LYS A 15 2.76 3.01 9.89
C LYS A 15 1.37 2.39 9.63
N ASP A 16 1.26 1.07 9.65
CA ASP A 16 -0.02 0.40 9.37
C ASP A 16 -1.05 0.66 10.48
N ALA A 17 -0.61 0.70 11.73
CA ALA A 17 -1.47 1.02 12.87
C ALA A 17 -1.94 2.47 12.81
N ILE A 18 -1.05 3.41 12.52
CA ILE A 18 -1.37 4.83 12.36
C ILE A 18 -2.30 5.03 11.18
N PHE A 19 -2.01 4.38 10.05
CA PHE A 19 -2.86 4.42 8.86
C PHE A 19 -4.29 3.99 9.16
N ARG A 20 -4.47 2.84 9.82
CA ARG A 20 -5.80 2.34 10.19
C ARG A 20 -6.52 3.28 11.12
N TYR A 21 -5.83 3.82 12.12
CA TYR A 21 -6.41 4.80 13.06
C TYR A 21 -6.95 6.03 12.31
N LEU A 22 -6.17 6.59 11.41
CA LEU A 22 -6.55 7.78 10.64
C LEU A 22 -7.65 7.47 9.63
N ARG A 23 -7.57 6.34 8.95
CA ARG A 23 -8.59 5.90 8.00
C ARG A 23 -9.95 5.71 8.68
N ASP A 24 -9.96 5.11 9.87
CA ASP A 24 -11.17 4.78 10.59
C ASP A 24 -11.74 5.97 11.39
N ASN A 25 -10.98 7.06 11.50
CA ASN A 25 -11.46 8.29 12.15
C ASN A 25 -12.43 9.05 11.23
N LYS A 26 -13.70 8.93 11.53
CA LYS A 26 -14.78 9.54 10.72
C LYS A 26 -14.71 11.06 10.61
N GLU A 27 -14.11 11.72 11.59
CA GLU A 27 -13.96 13.19 11.59
C GLU A 27 -13.04 13.67 10.48
N LEU A 28 -12.05 12.84 10.10
CA LEU A 28 -11.12 13.18 9.03
C LEU A 28 -11.69 12.96 7.64
N GLY A 29 -12.67 12.07 7.49
CA GLY A 29 -13.32 11.82 6.21
C GLY A 29 -12.39 11.26 5.13
N LEU A 30 -11.28 10.63 5.51
CA LEU A 30 -10.30 10.07 4.57
C LEU A 30 -10.85 8.83 3.88
N LYS A 31 -10.64 8.75 2.57
CA LYS A 31 -11.03 7.59 1.76
C LYS A 31 -9.79 6.81 1.36
N GLU A 32 -9.81 5.52 1.65
CA GLU A 32 -8.70 4.64 1.29
C GLU A 32 -8.73 4.31 -0.20
N ILE A 33 -7.56 4.38 -0.82
CA ILE A 33 -7.36 3.89 -2.18
C ILE A 33 -6.94 2.43 -2.10
N VAL A 34 -7.67 1.57 -2.78
CA VAL A 34 -7.40 0.14 -2.81
C VAL A 34 -6.44 -0.17 -3.97
N PRO A 35 -5.23 -0.68 -3.68
CA PRO A 35 -4.28 -1.08 -4.70
C PRO A 35 -4.64 -2.45 -5.31
N TYR A 36 -3.88 -2.85 -6.30
CA TYR A 36 -4.05 -4.10 -7.04
C TYR A 36 -2.88 -5.05 -6.79
N THR A 37 -3.15 -6.34 -6.91
CA THR A 37 -2.10 -7.37 -6.91
C THR A 37 -2.46 -8.53 -7.82
N THR A 38 -1.42 -9.14 -8.39
CA THR A 38 -1.55 -10.41 -9.13
C THR A 38 -1.32 -11.63 -8.22
N ARG A 39 -0.93 -11.40 -6.96
CA ARG A 39 -0.80 -12.45 -5.95
C ARG A 39 -2.15 -13.14 -5.75
N PRO A 40 -2.19 -14.47 -5.63
CA PRO A 40 -3.43 -15.16 -5.29
C PRO A 40 -4.01 -14.69 -3.94
N MET A 41 -5.33 -14.63 -3.88
CA MET A 41 -6.05 -14.29 -2.66
C MET A 41 -5.80 -15.36 -1.59
N ARG A 42 -5.53 -14.92 -0.36
CA ARG A 42 -5.34 -15.80 0.79
C ARG A 42 -6.68 -16.05 1.49
N LYS A 43 -6.70 -17.11 2.30
CA LYS A 43 -7.88 -17.42 3.13
C LYS A 43 -8.19 -16.25 4.07
N GLY A 44 -9.44 -15.81 4.07
CA GLY A 44 -9.90 -14.68 4.91
C GLY A 44 -9.78 -13.32 4.25
N GLU A 45 -9.15 -13.22 3.09
CA GLU A 45 -9.12 -11.98 2.33
C GLU A 45 -10.36 -11.86 1.44
N GLU A 46 -10.80 -10.64 1.16
CA GLU A 46 -11.88 -10.33 0.24
C GLU A 46 -11.39 -9.36 -0.84
N ASN A 47 -11.87 -9.54 -2.05
CA ASN A 47 -11.49 -8.69 -3.18
C ASN A 47 -11.96 -7.24 -2.95
N GLY A 48 -11.01 -6.31 -2.90
CA GLY A 48 -11.30 -4.88 -2.78
C GLY A 48 -11.71 -4.40 -1.38
N VAL A 49 -11.66 -5.28 -0.38
CA VAL A 49 -12.10 -4.94 0.98
C VAL A 49 -10.91 -4.96 1.93
N GLY A 50 -10.33 -3.80 2.19
CA GLY A 50 -9.24 -3.63 3.16
C GLY A 50 -7.88 -4.19 2.75
N TYR A 51 -7.76 -4.76 1.56
CA TYR A 51 -6.55 -5.40 1.05
C TYR A 51 -6.23 -4.90 -0.36
N TYR A 52 -6.59 -5.71 -1.37
CA TYR A 52 -6.26 -5.47 -2.77
C TYR A 52 -7.44 -5.81 -3.66
N TYR A 53 -7.45 -5.25 -4.85
CA TYR A 53 -8.15 -5.87 -5.97
C TYR A 53 -7.23 -6.97 -6.54
N PHE A 54 -7.68 -8.20 -6.48
CA PHE A 54 -6.93 -9.36 -6.96
C PHE A 54 -7.25 -9.57 -8.44
N VAL A 55 -6.22 -9.47 -9.28
CA VAL A 55 -6.37 -9.53 -10.73
C VAL A 55 -5.35 -10.49 -11.34
N SER A 56 -5.61 -10.92 -12.58
CA SER A 56 -4.64 -11.69 -13.36
C SER A 56 -3.53 -10.79 -13.91
N GLU A 57 -2.39 -11.37 -14.23
CA GLU A 57 -1.32 -10.64 -14.91
C GLU A 57 -1.79 -10.11 -16.28
N ASP A 58 -2.63 -10.86 -16.99
CA ASP A 58 -3.20 -10.42 -18.28
C ASP A 58 -4.02 -9.14 -18.11
N LYS A 59 -4.82 -9.05 -17.06
CA LYS A 59 -5.57 -7.83 -16.76
C LYS A 59 -4.64 -6.68 -16.42
N MET A 60 -3.60 -6.92 -15.62
CA MET A 60 -2.58 -5.92 -15.32
C MET A 60 -1.93 -5.38 -16.60
N ARG A 61 -1.56 -6.28 -17.52
CA ARG A 61 -0.94 -5.88 -18.79
C ARG A 61 -1.87 -5.04 -19.66
N ARG A 62 -3.16 -5.34 -19.64
CA ARG A 62 -4.16 -4.51 -20.33
C ARG A 62 -4.24 -3.10 -19.73
N MET A 63 -4.27 -3.00 -18.40
CA MET A 63 -4.27 -1.71 -17.70
C MET A 63 -3.00 -0.92 -17.98
N GLU A 64 -1.87 -1.58 -18.09
CA GLU A 64 -0.58 -0.98 -18.45
C GLU A 64 -0.64 -0.38 -19.88
N LYS A 65 -1.17 -1.12 -20.84
CA LYS A 65 -1.36 -0.63 -22.22
C LYS A 65 -2.31 0.57 -22.30
N GLU A 66 -3.26 0.64 -21.42
CA GLU A 66 -4.21 1.77 -21.31
C GLU A 66 -3.64 2.97 -20.55
N ASN A 67 -2.37 2.91 -20.12
CA ASN A 67 -1.69 3.93 -19.31
C ASN A 67 -2.40 4.24 -17.99
N ARG A 68 -3.01 3.22 -17.37
CA ARG A 68 -3.75 3.34 -16.13
C ARG A 68 -2.93 2.98 -14.89
N ILE A 69 -1.74 2.41 -15.06
CA ILE A 69 -0.88 2.06 -13.92
C ILE A 69 -0.07 3.27 -13.49
N VAL A 70 -0.29 3.69 -12.24
CA VAL A 70 0.37 4.85 -11.63
C VAL A 70 1.77 4.48 -11.15
N GLU A 71 1.90 3.35 -10.45
CA GLU A 71 3.16 2.78 -10.01
C GLU A 71 3.01 1.27 -9.86
N SER A 72 4.09 0.54 -10.00
CA SER A 72 4.08 -0.90 -9.83
C SER A 72 5.38 -1.41 -9.24
N ARG A 73 5.29 -2.54 -8.53
CA ARG A 73 6.41 -3.27 -7.94
C ARG A 73 6.26 -4.75 -8.26
N CYS A 74 7.37 -5.42 -8.52
CA CYS A 74 7.39 -6.84 -8.79
C CYS A 74 8.28 -7.55 -7.77
N TYR A 75 7.78 -8.63 -7.20
CA TYR A 75 8.54 -9.49 -6.30
C TYR A 75 8.63 -10.89 -6.90
N GLN A 76 9.84 -11.41 -7.04
CA GLN A 76 10.06 -12.78 -7.46
C GLN A 76 9.78 -13.71 -6.29
N THR A 77 8.93 -14.70 -6.51
CA THR A 77 8.59 -15.71 -5.51
C THR A 77 8.81 -17.11 -6.06
N VAL A 78 8.71 -18.12 -5.21
CA VAL A 78 8.77 -19.53 -5.62
C VAL A 78 7.62 -19.92 -6.56
N HIS A 79 6.55 -19.12 -6.58
CA HIS A 79 5.39 -19.29 -7.45
C HIS A 79 5.42 -18.40 -8.70
N GLY A 80 6.56 -17.73 -8.95
CA GLY A 80 6.72 -16.77 -10.05
C GLY A 80 6.62 -15.32 -9.58
N PRO A 81 6.55 -14.37 -10.53
CA PRO A 81 6.49 -12.96 -10.18
C PRO A 81 5.10 -12.56 -9.66
N TRP A 82 5.08 -11.82 -8.55
CA TRP A 82 3.88 -11.17 -8.04
C TRP A 82 4.02 -9.66 -8.17
N TYR A 83 3.00 -9.03 -8.75
CA TYR A 83 2.95 -7.59 -8.94
C TYR A 83 2.01 -6.95 -7.93
N TYR A 84 2.42 -5.77 -7.45
CA TYR A 84 1.60 -4.89 -6.62
C TYR A 84 1.60 -3.53 -7.30
N PHE A 85 0.43 -2.98 -7.54
CA PHE A 85 0.35 -1.72 -8.28
C PHE A 85 -0.84 -0.86 -7.88
N THR A 86 -0.69 0.43 -8.13
CA THR A 86 -1.76 1.42 -7.97
C THR A 86 -2.22 1.82 -9.36
N ALA A 87 -3.52 1.89 -9.55
CA ALA A 87 -4.10 2.22 -10.86
C ALA A 87 -5.01 3.44 -10.79
N GLU A 88 -5.06 4.18 -11.88
CA GLU A 88 -6.08 5.19 -12.11
C GLU A 88 -7.35 4.50 -12.63
N ASP A 89 -8.29 4.30 -11.73
CA ASP A 89 -9.51 3.52 -11.97
C ASP A 89 -10.79 4.25 -11.51
N GLY A 90 -10.67 5.56 -11.23
CA GLY A 90 -11.79 6.37 -10.78
C GLY A 90 -12.03 6.37 -9.28
N GLN A 91 -11.15 5.74 -8.48
CA GLN A 91 -11.28 5.81 -7.02
C GLN A 91 -11.08 7.21 -6.47
N ILE A 92 -10.23 8.01 -7.12
CA ILE A 92 -9.93 9.37 -6.69
C ILE A 92 -10.85 10.36 -7.40
N ASP A 93 -11.67 11.03 -6.62
CA ASP A 93 -12.45 12.18 -7.07
C ASP A 93 -12.03 13.39 -6.22
N TRP A 94 -11.20 14.24 -6.80
CA TRP A 94 -10.59 15.37 -6.09
C TRP A 94 -11.59 16.38 -5.52
N ASP A 95 -12.80 16.37 -6.01
CA ASP A 95 -13.86 17.26 -5.52
C ASP A 95 -14.63 16.69 -4.33
N LYS A 96 -14.42 15.40 -4.02
CA LYS A 96 -15.17 14.70 -2.97
C LYS A 96 -14.39 14.49 -1.66
N GLY A 97 -13.21 15.05 -1.53
CA GLY A 97 -12.45 15.00 -0.28
C GLY A 97 -11.03 14.49 -0.43
N ASP A 98 -10.48 14.05 0.67
CA ASP A 98 -9.10 13.60 0.78
C ASP A 98 -9.00 12.08 0.74
N PHE A 99 -7.89 11.59 0.20
CA PHE A 99 -7.62 10.18 -0.01
C PHE A 99 -6.33 9.78 0.68
N VAL A 100 -6.19 8.50 0.98
CA VAL A 100 -5.03 7.98 1.69
C VAL A 100 -4.64 6.61 1.13
N LEU A 101 -3.34 6.37 1.00
CA LEU A 101 -2.80 5.05 0.66
C LEU A 101 -1.45 4.83 1.31
N ILE A 102 -1.03 3.58 1.41
CA ILE A 102 0.31 3.19 1.86
C ILE A 102 1.14 2.87 0.62
N SER A 103 2.36 3.38 0.58
CA SER A 103 3.32 3.09 -0.50
C SER A 103 4.75 3.14 0.02
N THR A 104 5.69 2.93 -0.89
CA THR A 104 7.12 3.11 -0.65
C THR A 104 7.54 4.52 -1.08
N LEU A 105 8.76 4.92 -0.73
CA LEU A 105 9.32 6.20 -1.19
C LEU A 105 9.37 6.24 -2.73
N GLU A 106 9.82 5.16 -3.36
CA GLU A 106 9.83 5.05 -4.82
C GLU A 106 8.42 5.14 -5.41
N GLY A 107 7.46 4.46 -4.80
CA GLY A 107 6.06 4.53 -5.20
C GLY A 107 5.50 5.94 -5.07
N PHE A 108 5.81 6.64 -3.98
CA PHE A 108 5.42 8.03 -3.78
C PHE A 108 5.93 8.94 -4.91
N GLU A 109 7.19 8.79 -5.31
CA GLU A 109 7.75 9.59 -6.40
C GLU A 109 6.96 9.42 -7.70
N LYS A 110 6.63 8.18 -8.05
CA LYS A 110 5.83 7.86 -9.24
C LYS A 110 4.41 8.38 -9.15
N ILE A 111 3.77 8.22 -8.00
CA ILE A 111 2.41 8.72 -7.72
C ILE A 111 2.37 10.26 -7.83
N SER A 112 3.37 10.93 -7.26
CA SER A 112 3.50 12.38 -7.30
C SER A 112 3.69 12.90 -8.72
N ARG A 113 4.47 12.20 -9.54
CA ARG A 113 4.63 12.56 -10.97
C ARG A 113 3.34 12.37 -11.77
N PHE A 114 2.59 11.33 -11.47
CA PHE A 114 1.36 11.01 -12.18
C PHE A 114 0.25 12.03 -11.90
N TYR A 115 -0.01 12.34 -10.64
CA TYR A 115 -1.10 13.23 -10.24
C TYR A 115 -0.71 14.70 -10.10
N GLY A 116 0.58 14.99 -9.96
CA GLY A 116 1.11 16.33 -9.71
C GLY A 116 1.49 16.53 -8.24
N ALA A 117 2.64 17.14 -8.03
CA ALA A 117 3.23 17.32 -6.70
C ALA A 117 2.36 18.16 -5.75
N ASN A 118 1.51 19.02 -6.28
CA ASN A 118 0.62 19.86 -5.48
C ASN A 118 -0.61 19.10 -4.94
N LYS A 119 -0.89 17.90 -5.46
CA LYS A 119 -2.03 17.07 -5.05
C LYS A 119 -1.64 15.93 -4.11
N VAL A 120 -0.36 15.58 -4.04
CA VAL A 120 0.14 14.42 -3.31
C VAL A 120 1.00 14.87 -2.12
N VAL A 121 0.60 14.44 -0.92
CA VAL A 121 1.27 14.82 0.33
C VAL A 121 1.97 13.60 0.92
N PRO A 122 3.30 13.64 1.08
CA PRO A 122 4.02 12.54 1.73
C PRO A 122 3.88 12.60 3.24
N LEU A 123 3.65 11.44 3.85
CA LEU A 123 3.67 11.25 5.30
C LEU A 123 4.61 10.10 5.63
N TYR A 124 5.80 10.42 6.10
CA TYR A 124 6.81 9.44 6.46
C TYR A 124 6.83 9.22 7.96
N ILE A 125 6.56 7.98 8.38
CA ILE A 125 6.61 7.58 9.79
C ILE A 125 8.01 7.10 10.10
N GLU A 126 8.73 7.87 10.90
CA GLU A 126 10.10 7.59 11.28
C GLU A 126 10.18 7.11 12.73
N VAL A 127 10.84 5.98 12.92
CA VAL A 127 11.09 5.38 14.23
C VAL A 127 12.53 4.87 14.22
N ASP A 128 13.24 5.02 15.35
CA ASP A 128 14.63 4.58 15.47
C ASP A 128 14.78 3.07 15.22
N ASP A 129 15.97 2.69 14.75
CA ASP A 129 16.23 1.32 14.31
C ASP A 129 16.13 0.30 15.46
N MET A 130 16.55 0.67 16.67
CA MET A 130 16.46 -0.23 17.84
C MET A 130 15.01 -0.58 18.16
N THR A 131 14.14 0.43 18.19
CA THR A 131 12.70 0.23 18.44
C THR A 131 12.09 -0.66 17.35
N ARG A 132 12.45 -0.46 16.09
CA ARG A 132 11.94 -1.27 14.97
C ARG A 132 12.40 -2.73 15.07
N ILE A 133 13.68 -2.95 15.41
CA ILE A 133 14.24 -4.29 15.58
C ILE A 133 13.54 -5.02 16.74
N GLU A 134 13.37 -4.36 17.87
CA GLU A 134 12.65 -4.92 19.02
C GLU A 134 11.22 -5.32 18.68
N ARG A 135 10.50 -4.47 17.96
CA ARG A 135 9.13 -4.75 17.50
C ARG A 135 9.08 -5.92 16.52
N SER A 136 10.04 -6.00 15.59
CA SER A 136 10.13 -7.10 14.65
C SER A 136 10.39 -8.42 15.33
N LEU A 137 11.33 -8.46 16.27
CA LEU A 137 11.66 -9.66 17.05
C LEU A 137 10.49 -10.12 17.90
N LYS A 138 9.79 -9.19 18.56
CA LYS A 138 8.60 -9.50 19.34
C LYS A 138 7.52 -10.12 18.47
N ARG A 139 7.25 -9.53 17.30
CA ARG A 139 6.25 -10.04 16.34
C ARG A 139 6.61 -11.44 15.85
N GLU A 140 7.88 -11.69 15.53
CA GLU A 140 8.36 -13.01 15.09
C GLU A 140 8.15 -14.07 16.18
N LYS A 141 8.43 -13.73 17.45
CA LYS A 141 8.20 -14.65 18.58
C LYS A 141 6.73 -15.00 18.79
N GLU A 142 5.83 -14.10 18.43
CA GLU A 142 4.38 -14.27 18.60
C GLU A 142 3.72 -14.99 17.41
N GLN A 143 4.43 -15.16 16.28
CA GLN A 143 3.93 -15.85 15.11
C GLN A 143 3.96 -17.37 15.28
N LYS A 144 2.95 -18.06 14.70
CA LYS A 144 2.92 -19.54 14.68
C LYS A 144 4.07 -20.16 13.88
N ASN A 145 4.49 -19.48 12.81
CA ASN A 145 5.59 -19.91 11.92
C ASN A 145 6.55 -18.73 11.75
N PRO A 146 7.41 -18.45 12.73
CA PRO A 146 8.34 -17.33 12.64
C PRO A 146 9.45 -17.59 11.64
N CYS A 147 9.73 -16.58 10.79
CA CYS A 147 10.78 -16.69 9.78
C CYS A 147 12.17 -16.87 10.37
N VAL A 148 12.43 -16.28 11.53
CA VAL A 148 13.73 -16.33 12.22
C VAL A 148 14.08 -17.74 12.74
N SER A 149 13.08 -18.57 13.02
CA SER A 149 13.31 -19.93 13.51
C SER A 149 13.77 -20.90 12.40
N GLU A 150 13.70 -20.49 11.15
CA GLU A 150 14.16 -21.29 10.02
C GLU A 150 15.61 -21.00 9.62
N VAL A 151 16.25 -20.08 10.32
CA VAL A 151 17.66 -19.72 10.18
C VAL A 151 18.49 -20.47 11.24
#